data_f8a56a527426948dcc7cf855d70531e6
#
_entry.id   f8a56a527426948dcc7cf855d70531e6
#
_cell.length_a   1.000
_cell.length_b   1.000
_cell.length_c   1.000
_cell.angle_alpha   90.00
_cell.angle_beta   90.00
_cell.angle_gamma   90.00
#
_symmetry.space_group_name_H-M   'P 1'
#
loop_
_entity.id
_entity.type
_entity.pdbx_description
1 polymer ?
#
loop_
_entity_poly.entity_id
_entity_poly.type
_entity_poly.pdbx_seq_one_letter_code
_entity_poly.pdbx_strand_id
1 'polypeptide(L)'
;TLGGAVVAICLYHSLNPFLSLLISIVCGFLAGIITGVLHTKLRIPKLLSGIITMTALFSINMFIMGFGSKGNTSGYASNVYLNGKNTNGVVIKTIYDTFLGFFSAKNYNIIFINILLVVVVLAIIYFFFGTEIGMSVRSTGMNEAMSRAQGINTSLMIILGLGISNALIAMSGALYTQVNRTANNTMGVGVLVIGLASIIIGEAIFGKRSFKNWILSVTFGAVIYYLVICLALKLGLPDYCKKLLYALLITIVLVIPLVKKAISKNKNKRKGDLLGN
;
A
#
# COMPACT_ATOMS: atom_id res chain seq x y z
N THR A 1 -1.46 6.81 5.29
CA THR A 1 -1.85 7.83 6.27
C THR A 1 -2.93 8.75 5.74
N LEU A 2 -2.78 9.38 4.54
CA LEU A 2 -3.79 10.30 3.98
C LEU A 2 -5.19 9.67 3.93
N GLY A 3 -5.31 8.47 3.38
CA GLY A 3 -6.60 7.78 3.31
C GLY A 3 -7.24 7.55 4.67
N GLY A 4 -6.42 7.17 5.66
CA GLY A 4 -6.89 7.00 7.04
C GLY A 4 -7.34 8.31 7.69
N ALA A 5 -6.59 9.40 7.47
CA ALA A 5 -6.93 10.73 7.98
C ALA A 5 -8.27 11.24 7.41
N VAL A 6 -8.43 11.14 6.08
CA VAL A 6 -9.66 11.56 5.39
C VAL A 6 -10.88 10.77 5.86
N VAL A 7 -10.76 9.43 5.94
CA VAL A 7 -11.87 8.59 6.41
C VAL A 7 -12.22 8.88 7.86
N ALA A 8 -11.20 9.08 8.72
CA ALA A 8 -11.45 9.38 10.13
C ALA A 8 -12.30 10.64 10.31
N ILE A 9 -12.00 11.69 9.55
CA ILE A 9 -12.79 12.94 9.60
C ILE A 9 -14.17 12.77 9.01
N CYS A 10 -14.28 12.13 7.85
CA CYS A 10 -15.57 11.90 7.21
C CYS A 10 -16.52 11.13 8.14
N LEU A 11 -16.02 10.10 8.82
CA LEU A 11 -16.80 9.34 9.79
C LEU A 11 -17.12 10.15 11.06
N TYR A 12 -16.19 10.99 11.49
CA TYR A 12 -16.41 11.88 12.61
C TYR A 12 -17.54 12.89 12.34
N HIS A 13 -17.67 13.35 11.09
CA HIS A 13 -18.78 14.21 10.63
C HIS A 13 -20.02 13.45 10.17
N SER A 14 -20.17 12.18 10.57
CA SER A 14 -21.37 11.36 10.30
C SER A 14 -21.62 11.03 8.82
N LEU A 15 -20.61 11.10 7.98
CA LEU A 15 -20.72 10.67 6.60
C LEU A 15 -20.84 9.15 6.48
N ASN A 16 -21.50 8.68 5.43
CA ASN A 16 -21.63 7.25 5.15
C ASN A 16 -20.23 6.61 4.98
N PRO A 17 -19.94 5.46 5.63
CA PRO A 17 -18.64 4.79 5.56
C PRO A 17 -18.17 4.47 4.16
N PHE A 18 -19.06 4.11 3.24
CA PHE A 18 -18.74 3.86 1.82
C PHE A 18 -18.35 5.15 1.08
N LEU A 19 -19.09 6.24 1.34
CA LEU A 19 -18.77 7.53 0.75
C LEU A 19 -17.41 8.05 1.25
N SER A 20 -17.13 7.85 2.53
CA SER A 20 -15.84 8.20 3.13
C SER A 20 -14.68 7.45 2.49
N LEU A 21 -14.87 6.16 2.15
CA LEU A 21 -13.89 5.36 1.42
C LEU A 21 -13.65 5.92 0.01
N LEU A 22 -14.71 6.29 -0.70
CA LEU A 22 -14.64 6.84 -2.05
C LEU A 22 -13.89 8.19 -2.07
N ILE A 23 -14.20 9.07 -1.12
CA ILE A 23 -13.50 10.36 -0.96
C ILE A 23 -12.00 10.12 -0.69
N SER A 24 -11.67 9.15 0.15
CA SER A 24 -10.29 8.77 0.44
C SER A 24 -9.52 8.31 -0.82
N ILE A 25 -10.16 7.50 -1.67
CA ILE A 25 -9.58 7.04 -2.95
C ILE A 25 -9.29 8.23 -3.87
N VAL A 26 -10.24 9.17 -3.99
CA VAL A 26 -10.08 10.37 -4.81
C VAL A 26 -8.95 11.25 -4.28
N CYS A 27 -8.87 11.48 -2.97
CA CYS A 27 -7.79 12.25 -2.35
C CYS A 27 -6.43 11.59 -2.57
N GLY A 28 -6.35 10.25 -2.48
CA GLY A 28 -5.14 9.50 -2.80
C GLY A 28 -4.74 9.63 -4.26
N PHE A 29 -5.70 9.54 -5.18
CA PHE A 29 -5.47 9.73 -6.61
C PHE A 29 -4.90 11.11 -6.92
N LEU A 30 -5.46 12.18 -6.33
CA LEU A 30 -4.97 13.56 -6.48
C LEU A 30 -3.54 13.72 -5.94
N ALA A 31 -3.24 13.14 -4.79
CA ALA A 31 -1.88 13.14 -4.24
C ALA A 31 -0.88 12.43 -5.18
N GLY A 32 -1.30 11.34 -5.82
CA GLY A 32 -0.51 10.63 -6.83
C GLY A 32 -0.29 11.46 -8.09
N ILE A 33 -1.30 12.19 -8.56
CA ILE A 33 -1.16 13.15 -9.68
C ILE A 33 -0.11 14.21 -9.34
N ILE A 34 -0.17 14.80 -8.15
CA ILE A 34 0.82 15.81 -7.71
C ILE A 34 2.23 15.23 -7.79
N THR A 35 2.45 14.03 -7.24
CA THR A 35 3.75 13.33 -7.31
C THR A 35 4.19 13.10 -8.75
N GLY A 36 3.26 12.68 -9.61
CA GLY A 36 3.51 12.45 -11.03
C GLY A 36 3.88 13.73 -11.80
N VAL A 37 3.21 14.84 -11.51
CA VAL A 37 3.50 16.14 -12.09
C VAL A 37 4.87 16.66 -11.65
N LEU A 38 5.21 16.53 -10.37
CA LEU A 38 6.54 16.87 -9.86
C LEU A 38 7.64 16.12 -10.60
N HIS A 39 7.42 14.82 -10.86
CA HIS A 39 8.40 14.02 -11.59
C HIS A 39 8.47 14.39 -13.08
N THR A 40 7.32 14.44 -13.77
CA THR A 40 7.28 14.54 -15.24
C THR A 40 7.48 15.95 -15.75
N LYS A 41 6.86 16.96 -15.12
CA LYS A 41 6.96 18.37 -15.56
C LYS A 41 8.15 19.11 -14.95
N LEU A 42 8.41 18.91 -13.66
CA LEU A 42 9.55 19.55 -12.98
C LEU A 42 10.85 18.75 -13.09
N ARG A 43 10.81 17.55 -13.76
CA ARG A 43 11.96 16.67 -13.98
C ARG A 43 12.69 16.28 -12.70
N ILE A 44 11.99 16.27 -11.57
CA ILE A 44 12.54 15.83 -10.29
C ILE A 44 12.73 14.30 -10.33
N PRO A 45 13.85 13.76 -9.83
CA PRO A 45 14.06 12.31 -9.73
C PRO A 45 12.89 11.61 -9.04
N LYS A 46 12.52 10.39 -9.50
CA LYS A 46 11.34 9.63 -9.03
C LYS A 46 11.30 9.49 -7.50
N LEU A 47 12.43 9.12 -6.90
CA LEU A 47 12.53 8.97 -5.44
C LEU A 47 12.33 10.31 -4.71
N LEU A 48 12.92 11.38 -5.20
CA LEU A 48 12.84 12.68 -4.55
C LEU A 48 11.43 13.28 -4.64
N SER A 49 10.74 13.12 -5.77
CA SER A 49 9.33 13.56 -5.91
C SER A 49 8.41 12.85 -4.91
N GLY A 50 8.64 11.55 -4.67
CA GLY A 50 7.92 10.79 -3.65
C GLY A 50 8.19 11.26 -2.22
N ILE A 51 9.45 11.56 -1.90
CA ILE A 51 9.84 12.08 -0.57
C ILE A 51 9.21 13.46 -0.32
N ILE A 52 9.27 14.35 -1.32
CA ILE A 52 8.65 15.68 -1.23
C ILE A 52 7.15 15.57 -0.96
N THR A 53 6.44 14.73 -1.72
CA THR A 53 5.00 14.52 -1.52
C THR A 53 4.71 13.89 -0.15
N MET A 54 5.53 12.93 0.29
CA MET A 54 5.38 12.28 1.59
C MET A 54 5.52 13.28 2.74
N THR A 55 6.53 14.17 2.69
CA THR A 55 6.75 15.19 3.74
C THR A 55 5.66 16.24 3.74
N ALA A 56 5.19 16.69 2.57
CA ALA A 56 4.07 17.62 2.47
C ALA A 56 2.78 16.99 3.02
N LEU A 57 2.47 15.76 2.64
CA LEU A 57 1.30 15.04 3.13
C LEU A 57 1.34 14.76 4.64
N PHE A 58 2.53 14.63 5.23
CA PHE A 58 2.65 14.47 6.68
C PHE A 58 2.02 15.67 7.43
N SER A 59 2.34 16.89 7.03
CA SER A 59 1.78 18.10 7.63
C SER A 59 0.29 18.27 7.30
N ILE A 60 -0.10 18.00 6.05
CA ILE A 60 -1.49 18.07 5.62
C ILE A 60 -2.35 17.06 6.43
N ASN A 61 -1.86 15.84 6.65
CA ASN A 61 -2.57 14.84 7.44
C ASN A 61 -2.77 15.29 8.90
N MET A 62 -1.76 15.92 9.52
CA MET A 62 -1.91 16.45 10.89
C MET A 62 -2.97 17.55 10.96
N PHE A 63 -3.00 18.43 9.97
CA PHE A 63 -4.00 19.47 9.85
C PHE A 63 -5.41 18.88 9.66
N ILE A 64 -5.54 17.97 8.70
CA ILE A 64 -6.77 17.22 8.46
C ILE A 64 -7.25 16.53 9.76
N MET A 65 -6.43 15.80 10.45
CA MET A 65 -6.78 15.09 11.70
C MET A 65 -7.18 16.06 12.83
N GLY A 66 -6.69 17.30 12.82
CA GLY A 66 -7.08 18.35 13.76
C GLY A 66 -8.56 18.65 13.75
N PHE A 67 -9.20 18.63 12.57
CA PHE A 67 -10.65 18.83 12.45
C PHE A 67 -11.50 17.68 13.00
N GLY A 68 -10.92 16.48 13.14
CA GLY A 68 -11.61 15.30 13.66
C GLY A 68 -11.40 15.05 15.17
N SER A 69 -10.73 15.93 15.90
CA SER A 69 -10.42 15.73 17.31
C SER A 69 -11.21 16.70 18.19
N LYS A 70 -12.21 16.17 18.92
CA LYS A 70 -12.95 16.95 19.92
C LYS A 70 -12.01 17.47 21.00
N GLY A 71 -12.04 18.77 21.23
CA GLY A 71 -11.25 19.42 22.30
C GLY A 71 -9.86 19.86 21.87
N ASN A 72 -9.52 19.79 20.60
CA ASN A 72 -8.23 20.23 20.10
C ASN A 72 -8.27 21.72 19.78
N THR A 73 -7.81 22.56 20.71
CA THR A 73 -7.64 24.01 20.53
C THR A 73 -6.44 24.34 19.64
N SER A 74 -5.58 23.37 19.36
CA SER A 74 -4.32 23.58 18.63
C SER A 74 -4.46 23.49 17.09
N GLY A 75 -5.62 23.09 16.55
CA GLY A 75 -5.87 23.00 15.11
C GLY A 75 -5.11 21.90 14.36
N TYR A 76 -4.39 21.01 15.08
CA TYR A 76 -3.69 19.85 14.51
C TYR A 76 -3.74 18.65 15.45
N ALA A 77 -3.75 17.43 14.91
CA ALA A 77 -3.69 16.20 15.71
C ALA A 77 -2.84 15.14 14.99
N SER A 78 -2.12 14.33 15.77
CA SER A 78 -1.38 13.19 15.23
C SER A 78 -2.17 11.89 15.27
N ASN A 79 -3.22 11.83 16.10
CA ASN A 79 -4.08 10.65 16.27
C ASN A 79 -5.55 11.06 16.34
N VAL A 80 -6.41 10.26 15.72
CA VAL A 80 -7.87 10.39 15.83
C VAL A 80 -8.43 9.03 16.20
N TYR A 81 -9.26 8.99 17.25
CA TYR A 81 -9.92 7.77 17.73
C TYR A 81 -11.38 7.77 17.33
N LEU A 82 -11.82 6.69 16.67
CA LEU A 82 -13.20 6.50 16.20
C LEU A 82 -14.07 5.67 17.16
N ASN A 83 -13.59 5.46 18.39
CA ASN A 83 -14.32 4.67 19.41
C ASN A 83 -15.39 5.47 20.17
N GLY A 84 -15.52 6.75 19.88
CA GLY A 84 -16.46 7.66 20.52
C GLY A 84 -17.74 7.91 19.75
N LYS A 85 -18.47 8.92 20.21
CA LYS A 85 -19.60 9.50 19.49
C LYS A 85 -19.09 10.57 18.52
N ASN A 86 -19.74 10.69 17.37
CA ASN A 86 -19.46 11.73 16.39
C ASN A 86 -19.90 13.13 16.90
N THR A 87 -19.75 14.15 16.06
CA THR A 87 -20.22 15.53 16.35
C THR A 87 -21.69 15.58 16.73
N ASN A 88 -22.50 14.68 16.21
CA ASN A 88 -23.95 14.60 16.43
C ASN A 88 -24.35 13.68 17.62
N GLY A 89 -23.37 13.19 18.42
CA GLY A 89 -23.66 12.33 19.55
C GLY A 89 -23.97 10.86 19.20
N VAL A 90 -23.93 10.48 17.92
CA VAL A 90 -24.21 9.14 17.42
C VAL A 90 -22.93 8.30 17.42
N VAL A 91 -23.04 7.00 17.70
CA VAL A 91 -21.90 6.07 17.63
C VAL A 91 -21.38 5.99 16.20
N ILE A 92 -20.08 6.17 16.03
CA ILE A 92 -19.42 6.12 14.72
C ILE A 92 -19.53 4.69 14.17
N LYS A 93 -20.25 4.52 13.06
CA LYS A 93 -20.35 3.25 12.33
C LYS A 93 -19.29 3.17 11.27
N THR A 94 -18.66 2.00 11.15
CA THR A 94 -17.71 1.67 10.07
C THR A 94 -18.38 0.80 9.02
N ILE A 95 -17.73 0.55 7.88
CA ILE A 95 -18.21 -0.40 6.88
C ILE A 95 -18.46 -1.77 7.53
N TYR A 96 -17.57 -2.18 8.41
CA TYR A 96 -17.65 -3.46 9.12
C TYR A 96 -18.88 -3.55 10.04
N ASP A 97 -19.26 -2.46 10.69
CA ASP A 97 -20.46 -2.41 11.53
C ASP A 97 -21.75 -2.47 10.70
N THR A 98 -21.73 -1.93 9.47
CA THR A 98 -22.87 -1.97 8.56
C THR A 98 -23.13 -3.39 8.03
N PHE A 99 -22.08 -4.16 7.77
CA PHE A 99 -22.19 -5.56 7.35
C PHE A 99 -22.35 -6.56 8.50
N LEU A 100 -22.12 -6.16 9.75
CA LEU A 100 -22.27 -7.01 10.93
C LEU A 100 -23.71 -7.53 11.15
N GLY A 101 -24.71 -6.87 10.55
CA GLY A 101 -26.10 -7.36 10.55
C GLY A 101 -26.32 -8.65 9.75
N PHE A 102 -25.35 -9.09 8.92
CA PHE A 102 -25.51 -10.25 8.03
C PHE A 102 -25.01 -11.57 8.64
N PHE A 103 -24.04 -11.55 9.58
CA PHE A 103 -23.46 -12.75 10.18
C PHE A 103 -23.30 -12.59 11.69
N SER A 104 -23.65 -13.62 12.46
CA SER A 104 -23.72 -13.62 13.94
C SER A 104 -22.37 -13.54 14.69
N ALA A 105 -21.22 -13.64 14.02
CA ALA A 105 -19.91 -13.70 14.66
C ALA A 105 -18.97 -12.57 14.20
N LYS A 106 -18.71 -11.61 15.07
CA LYS A 106 -17.99 -10.35 14.81
C LYS A 106 -16.62 -10.50 14.16
N ASN A 107 -15.82 -11.49 14.55
CA ASN A 107 -14.43 -11.62 14.07
C ASN A 107 -14.33 -12.26 12.67
N TYR A 108 -15.17 -13.23 12.36
CA TYR A 108 -15.17 -13.88 11.04
C TYR A 108 -15.66 -12.96 9.93
N ASN A 109 -16.57 -12.03 10.24
CA ASN A 109 -17.10 -11.06 9.28
C ASN A 109 -16.04 -10.10 8.78
N ILE A 110 -15.16 -9.62 9.66
CA ILE A 110 -14.07 -8.72 9.30
C ILE A 110 -13.13 -9.39 8.30
N ILE A 111 -12.79 -10.66 8.56
CA ILE A 111 -11.90 -11.45 7.67
C ILE A 111 -12.58 -11.68 6.32
N PHE A 112 -13.84 -12.09 6.31
CA PHE A 112 -14.60 -12.37 5.08
C PHE A 112 -14.75 -11.12 4.21
N ILE A 113 -15.13 -9.98 4.79
CA ILE A 113 -15.27 -8.71 4.08
C ILE A 113 -13.93 -8.28 3.49
N ASN A 114 -12.83 -8.40 4.24
CA ASN A 114 -11.51 -8.04 3.73
C ASN A 114 -11.05 -8.96 2.59
N ILE A 115 -11.28 -10.27 2.68
CA ILE A 115 -10.97 -11.19 1.59
C ILE A 115 -11.78 -10.86 0.35
N LEU A 116 -13.08 -10.65 0.49
CA LEU A 116 -13.95 -10.26 -0.63
C LEU A 116 -13.47 -8.97 -1.30
N LEU A 117 -13.10 -7.97 -0.49
CA LEU A 117 -12.64 -6.68 -0.98
C LEU A 117 -11.29 -6.81 -1.71
N VAL A 118 -10.36 -7.60 -1.18
CA VAL A 118 -9.09 -7.91 -1.86
C VAL A 118 -9.34 -8.57 -3.21
N VAL A 119 -10.23 -9.57 -3.29
CA VAL A 119 -10.57 -10.24 -4.55
C VAL A 119 -11.15 -9.26 -5.56
N VAL A 120 -12.07 -8.39 -5.15
CA VAL A 120 -12.66 -7.35 -6.01
C VAL A 120 -11.59 -6.40 -6.53
N VAL A 121 -10.69 -5.92 -5.66
CA VAL A 121 -9.59 -5.02 -6.06
C VAL A 121 -8.64 -5.71 -7.03
N LEU A 122 -8.26 -6.96 -6.77
CA LEU A 122 -7.41 -7.73 -7.68
C LEU A 122 -8.08 -7.93 -9.05
N ALA A 123 -9.38 -8.18 -9.10
CA ALA A 123 -10.15 -8.26 -10.33
C ALA A 123 -10.12 -6.92 -11.09
N ILE A 124 -10.39 -5.81 -10.41
CA ILE A 124 -10.35 -4.47 -11.00
C ILE A 124 -8.95 -4.18 -11.58
N ILE A 125 -7.89 -4.45 -10.83
CA ILE A 125 -6.50 -4.26 -11.28
C ILE A 125 -6.22 -5.13 -12.51
N TYR A 126 -6.63 -6.40 -12.46
CA TYR A 126 -6.42 -7.34 -13.57
C TYR A 126 -7.09 -6.86 -14.86
N PHE A 127 -8.36 -6.46 -14.78
CA PHE A 127 -9.10 -5.92 -15.93
C PHE A 127 -8.52 -4.59 -16.41
N PHE A 128 -8.16 -3.68 -15.50
CA PHE A 128 -7.54 -2.40 -15.87
C PHE A 128 -6.25 -2.58 -16.66
N PHE A 129 -5.34 -3.44 -16.19
CA PHE A 129 -4.08 -3.70 -16.89
C PHE A 129 -4.23 -4.54 -18.18
N GLY A 130 -5.42 -5.08 -18.45
CA GLY A 130 -5.81 -5.68 -19.72
C GLY A 130 -6.30 -4.66 -20.76
N THR A 131 -6.60 -3.41 -20.36
CA THR A 131 -6.99 -2.33 -21.29
C THR A 131 -5.78 -1.74 -21.99
N GLU A 132 -6.01 -1.03 -23.12
CA GLU A 132 -4.95 -0.33 -23.86
C GLU A 132 -4.19 0.68 -23.00
N ILE A 133 -4.92 1.43 -22.15
CA ILE A 133 -4.33 2.39 -21.21
C ILE A 133 -3.47 1.65 -20.18
N GLY A 134 -3.96 0.56 -19.60
CA GLY A 134 -3.23 -0.22 -18.62
C GLY A 134 -1.96 -0.87 -19.21
N MET A 135 -2.03 -1.38 -20.44
CA MET A 135 -0.86 -1.89 -21.15
C MET A 135 0.16 -0.77 -21.43
N SER A 136 -0.30 0.42 -21.80
CA SER A 136 0.55 1.59 -22.03
C SER A 136 1.25 2.07 -20.75
N VAL A 137 0.55 2.07 -19.61
CA VAL A 137 1.15 2.35 -18.29
C VAL A 137 2.23 1.33 -17.96
N ARG A 138 1.96 0.05 -18.18
CA ARG A 138 2.89 -1.04 -17.92
C ARG A 138 4.12 -1.00 -18.83
N SER A 139 3.95 -0.77 -20.13
CA SER A 139 5.06 -0.65 -21.08
C SER A 139 5.97 0.53 -20.76
N THR A 140 5.37 1.68 -20.39
CA THR A 140 6.11 2.88 -19.94
C THR A 140 6.92 2.59 -18.69
N GLY A 141 6.38 1.81 -17.76
CA GLY A 141 7.10 1.40 -16.54
C GLY A 141 8.28 0.48 -16.80
N MET A 142 8.23 -0.34 -17.87
CA MET A 142 9.32 -1.24 -18.26
C MET A 142 10.42 -0.53 -19.03
N ASN A 143 10.06 0.27 -20.04
CA ASN A 143 11.01 1.03 -20.82
C ASN A 143 10.36 2.30 -21.39
N GLU A 144 10.67 3.43 -20.75
CA GLU A 144 10.10 4.73 -21.13
C GLU A 144 10.52 5.17 -22.55
N ALA A 145 11.79 4.95 -22.92
CA ALA A 145 12.31 5.35 -24.22
C ALA A 145 11.63 4.57 -25.37
N MET A 146 11.46 3.27 -25.21
CA MET A 146 10.78 2.42 -26.19
C MET A 146 9.29 2.81 -26.33
N SER A 147 8.60 3.06 -25.22
CA SER A 147 7.19 3.45 -25.23
C SER A 147 6.99 4.80 -25.92
N ARG A 148 7.91 5.74 -25.73
CA ARG A 148 7.91 7.04 -26.40
C ARG A 148 8.13 6.89 -27.90
N ALA A 149 9.03 5.99 -28.32
CA ALA A 149 9.27 5.70 -29.75
C ALA A 149 8.03 5.09 -30.44
N GLN A 150 7.17 4.41 -29.69
CA GLN A 150 5.88 3.88 -30.17
C GLN A 150 4.75 4.92 -30.14
N GLY A 151 5.03 6.20 -29.86
CA GLY A 151 4.05 7.27 -29.84
C GLY A 151 3.24 7.41 -28.56
N ILE A 152 3.56 6.63 -27.49
CA ILE A 152 2.85 6.70 -26.22
C ILE A 152 3.30 7.97 -25.46
N ASN A 153 2.33 8.73 -24.96
CA ASN A 153 2.62 9.86 -24.06
C ASN A 153 3.04 9.36 -22.68
N THR A 154 4.35 9.13 -22.52
CA THR A 154 4.93 8.55 -21.29
C THR A 154 4.67 9.40 -20.06
N SER A 155 4.65 10.72 -20.18
CA SER A 155 4.37 11.62 -19.05
C SER A 155 2.96 11.41 -18.47
N LEU A 156 1.95 11.32 -19.35
CA LEU A 156 0.58 11.01 -18.93
C LEU A 156 0.47 9.62 -18.29
N MET A 157 1.11 8.62 -18.88
CA MET A 157 1.09 7.24 -18.35
C MET A 157 1.74 7.15 -16.97
N ILE A 158 2.83 7.88 -16.74
CA ILE A 158 3.47 7.94 -15.41
C ILE A 158 2.54 8.62 -14.37
N ILE A 159 1.92 9.75 -14.73
CA ILE A 159 0.99 10.45 -13.83
C ILE A 159 -0.21 9.55 -13.48
N LEU A 160 -0.81 8.90 -14.47
CA LEU A 160 -1.93 7.96 -14.24
C LEU A 160 -1.51 6.77 -13.38
N GLY A 161 -0.37 6.17 -13.65
CA GLY A 161 0.15 5.05 -12.87
C GLY A 161 0.39 5.41 -11.41
N LEU A 162 0.99 6.56 -11.14
CA LEU A 162 1.19 7.08 -9.78
C LEU A 162 -0.13 7.47 -9.12
N GLY A 163 -1.08 8.04 -9.87
CA GLY A 163 -2.43 8.35 -9.39
C GLY A 163 -3.16 7.11 -8.91
N ILE A 164 -3.24 6.08 -9.75
CA ILE A 164 -3.91 4.81 -9.41
C ILE A 164 -3.22 4.11 -8.24
N SER A 165 -1.89 4.07 -8.22
CA SER A 165 -1.14 3.46 -7.13
C SER A 165 -1.44 4.14 -5.78
N ASN A 166 -1.41 5.48 -5.73
CA ASN A 166 -1.72 6.22 -4.50
C ASN A 166 -3.20 6.13 -4.11
N ALA A 167 -4.12 6.00 -5.07
CA ALA A 167 -5.53 5.73 -4.80
C ALA A 167 -5.73 4.39 -4.07
N LEU A 168 -5.05 3.33 -4.51
CA LEU A 168 -5.08 2.01 -3.87
C LEU A 168 -4.45 2.04 -2.47
N ILE A 169 -3.33 2.77 -2.32
CA ILE A 169 -2.68 2.95 -1.01
C ILE A 169 -3.60 3.71 -0.05
N ALA A 170 -4.28 4.77 -0.52
CA ALA A 170 -5.23 5.52 0.30
C ALA A 170 -6.43 4.67 0.70
N MET A 171 -6.96 3.85 -0.22
CA MET A 171 -8.02 2.89 0.07
C MET A 171 -7.60 1.90 1.16
N SER A 172 -6.40 1.34 1.07
CA SER A 172 -5.86 0.44 2.09
C SER A 172 -5.75 1.12 3.45
N GLY A 173 -5.24 2.36 3.49
CA GLY A 173 -5.15 3.14 4.73
C GLY A 173 -6.52 3.49 5.32
N ALA A 174 -7.50 3.75 4.48
CA ALA A 174 -8.89 4.00 4.86
C ALA A 174 -9.54 2.77 5.51
N LEU A 175 -9.36 1.60 4.92
CA LEU A 175 -9.85 0.32 5.46
C LEU A 175 -9.16 -0.04 6.78
N TYR A 176 -7.84 0.13 6.84
CA TYR A 176 -7.07 -0.11 8.06
C TYR A 176 -7.57 0.75 9.23
N THR A 177 -7.86 2.03 8.97
CA THR A 177 -8.42 2.94 9.97
C THR A 177 -9.83 2.52 10.41
N GLN A 178 -10.66 2.03 9.50
CA GLN A 178 -12.00 1.56 9.86
C GLN A 178 -11.99 0.27 10.68
N VAL A 179 -11.04 -0.65 10.41
CA VAL A 179 -10.86 -1.88 11.20
C VAL A 179 -10.37 -1.56 12.61
N ASN A 180 -9.30 -0.77 12.71
CA ASN A 180 -8.66 -0.46 13.99
C ASN A 180 -9.36 0.66 14.77
N ARG A 181 -10.31 1.35 14.15
CA ARG A 181 -11.01 2.52 14.70
C ARG A 181 -10.06 3.63 15.19
N THR A 182 -8.89 3.71 14.59
CA THR A 182 -7.87 4.73 14.89
C THR A 182 -7.16 5.16 13.63
N ALA A 183 -6.96 6.45 13.47
CA ALA A 183 -6.06 7.01 12.47
C ALA A 183 -4.86 7.62 13.19
N ASN A 184 -3.65 7.29 12.73
CA ASN A 184 -2.41 7.82 13.26
C ASN A 184 -1.53 8.29 12.10
N ASN A 185 -0.90 9.46 12.26
CA ASN A 185 -0.05 10.02 11.21
C ASN A 185 1.21 9.18 10.93
N THR A 186 1.61 8.33 11.87
CA THR A 186 2.79 7.44 11.72
C THR A 186 2.46 6.03 11.23
N MET A 187 1.17 5.68 10.97
CA MET A 187 0.77 4.31 10.59
C MET A 187 1.36 3.86 9.26
N GLY A 188 1.75 4.79 8.38
CA GLY A 188 2.39 4.50 7.10
C GLY A 188 3.91 4.36 7.17
N VAL A 189 4.54 4.66 8.32
CA VAL A 189 6.00 4.59 8.45
C VAL A 189 6.45 3.13 8.40
N GLY A 190 7.35 2.83 7.47
CA GLY A 190 7.88 1.47 7.28
C GLY A 190 7.07 0.59 6.33
N VAL A 191 5.84 0.95 5.97
CA VAL A 191 4.99 0.15 5.06
C VAL A 191 5.61 -0.05 3.68
N LEU A 192 6.37 0.94 3.18
CA LEU A 192 7.12 0.82 1.91
C LEU A 192 8.10 -0.36 1.96
N VAL A 193 8.81 -0.49 3.05
CA VAL A 193 9.83 -1.54 3.23
C VAL A 193 9.16 -2.91 3.35
N ILE A 194 8.03 -3.00 4.08
CA ILE A 194 7.18 -4.20 4.17
C ILE A 194 6.67 -4.60 2.79
N GLY A 195 6.20 -3.63 2.00
CA GLY A 195 5.71 -3.86 0.64
C GLY A 195 6.78 -4.44 -0.28
N LEU A 196 7.99 -3.88 -0.27
CA LEU A 196 9.12 -4.40 -1.04
C LEU A 196 9.48 -5.83 -0.63
N ALA A 197 9.56 -6.11 0.67
CA ALA A 197 9.84 -7.46 1.16
C ALA A 197 8.76 -8.46 0.71
N SER A 198 7.49 -8.09 0.82
CA SER A 198 6.36 -8.92 0.39
C SER A 198 6.42 -9.26 -1.11
N ILE A 199 6.78 -8.28 -1.96
CA ILE A 199 6.96 -8.49 -3.39
C ILE A 199 8.08 -9.50 -3.65
N ILE A 200 9.24 -9.32 -3.01
CA ILE A 200 10.41 -10.19 -3.22
C ILE A 200 10.11 -11.61 -2.78
N ILE A 201 9.45 -11.81 -1.62
CA ILE A 201 9.02 -13.13 -1.14
C ILE A 201 8.07 -13.77 -2.16
N GLY A 202 7.06 -13.04 -2.61
CA GLY A 202 6.09 -13.52 -3.56
C GLY A 202 6.73 -13.92 -4.89
N GLU A 203 7.60 -13.07 -5.44
CA GLU A 203 8.34 -13.35 -6.68
C GLU A 203 9.28 -14.54 -6.56
N ALA A 204 9.88 -14.76 -5.40
CA ALA A 204 10.76 -15.91 -5.16
C ALA A 204 10.00 -17.24 -5.16
N ILE A 205 8.72 -17.24 -4.75
CA ILE A 205 7.88 -18.45 -4.65
C ILE A 205 7.13 -18.72 -5.97
N PHE A 206 6.45 -17.71 -6.51
CA PHE A 206 5.55 -17.87 -7.67
C PHE A 206 6.19 -17.51 -9.02
N GLY A 207 7.30 -16.76 -8.99
CA GLY A 207 7.99 -16.30 -10.19
C GLY A 207 7.27 -15.17 -10.92
N LYS A 208 7.88 -14.72 -12.05
CA LYS A 208 7.42 -13.56 -12.87
C LYS A 208 6.89 -13.93 -14.25
N ARG A 209 6.58 -15.20 -14.54
CA ARG A 209 6.33 -15.68 -15.90
C ARG A 209 5.10 -15.07 -16.59
N SER A 210 4.03 -14.78 -15.81
CA SER A 210 2.78 -14.24 -16.34
C SER A 210 2.30 -13.09 -15.46
N PHE A 211 1.56 -12.14 -16.03
CA PHE A 211 0.97 -11.04 -15.29
C PHE A 211 0.01 -11.52 -14.19
N LYS A 212 -0.77 -12.56 -14.47
CA LYS A 212 -1.64 -13.21 -13.46
C LYS A 212 -0.82 -13.72 -12.27
N ASN A 213 0.25 -14.46 -12.57
CA ASN A 213 1.14 -15.00 -11.53
C ASN A 213 1.82 -13.89 -10.73
N TRP A 214 2.15 -12.76 -11.38
CA TRP A 214 2.76 -11.63 -10.70
C TRP A 214 1.82 -10.95 -9.71
N ILE A 215 0.55 -10.72 -10.07
CA ILE A 215 -0.48 -10.19 -9.16
C ILE A 215 -0.69 -11.13 -7.96
N LEU A 216 -0.84 -12.44 -8.23
CA LEU A 216 -0.98 -13.45 -7.17
C LEU A 216 0.26 -13.51 -6.28
N SER A 217 1.45 -13.44 -6.87
CA SER A 217 2.73 -13.41 -6.17
C SER A 217 2.79 -12.29 -5.13
N VAL A 218 2.43 -11.07 -5.51
CA VAL A 218 2.42 -9.90 -4.59
C VAL A 218 1.43 -10.14 -3.43
N THR A 219 0.24 -10.65 -3.72
CA THR A 219 -0.80 -10.89 -2.72
C THR A 219 -0.39 -11.98 -1.73
N PHE A 220 0.05 -13.13 -2.23
CA PHE A 220 0.49 -14.24 -1.37
C PHE A 220 1.78 -13.89 -0.63
N GLY A 221 2.69 -13.13 -1.25
CA GLY A 221 3.90 -12.64 -0.59
C GLY A 221 3.59 -11.78 0.63
N ALA A 222 2.59 -10.90 0.53
CA ALA A 222 2.12 -10.10 1.67
C ALA A 222 1.52 -10.97 2.78
N VAL A 223 0.71 -11.97 2.43
CA VAL A 223 0.13 -12.92 3.40
C VAL A 223 1.23 -13.69 4.13
N ILE A 224 2.19 -14.24 3.40
CA ILE A 224 3.32 -14.99 3.98
C ILE A 224 4.14 -14.08 4.89
N TYR A 225 4.44 -12.87 4.45
CA TYR A 225 5.19 -11.90 5.26
C TYR A 225 4.51 -11.65 6.62
N TYR A 226 3.21 -11.33 6.62
CA TYR A 226 2.47 -11.09 7.85
C TYR A 226 2.30 -12.35 8.71
N LEU A 227 2.20 -13.52 8.08
CA LEU A 227 2.14 -14.81 8.79
C LEU A 227 3.43 -15.07 9.58
N VAL A 228 4.59 -14.83 8.95
CA VAL A 228 5.90 -14.96 9.63
C VAL A 228 6.00 -14.00 10.82
N ILE A 229 5.55 -12.76 10.67
CA ILE A 229 5.54 -11.79 11.78
C ILE A 229 4.61 -12.25 12.90
N CYS A 230 3.42 -12.73 12.57
CA CYS A 230 2.46 -13.22 13.54
C CYS A 230 3.00 -14.42 14.33
N LEU A 231 3.70 -15.34 13.65
CA LEU A 231 4.38 -16.45 14.30
C LEU A 231 5.49 -15.98 15.25
N ALA A 232 6.32 -15.04 14.81
CA ALA A 232 7.39 -14.50 15.63
C ALA A 232 6.86 -13.83 16.92
N LEU A 233 5.76 -13.09 16.82
CA LEU A 233 5.11 -12.49 17.99
C LEU A 233 4.51 -13.53 18.93
N LYS A 234 3.93 -14.61 18.41
CA LYS A 234 3.42 -15.72 19.22
C LYS A 234 4.53 -16.48 19.96
N LEU A 235 5.74 -16.47 19.46
CA LEU A 235 6.92 -17.06 20.12
C LEU A 235 7.45 -16.21 21.29
N GLY A 236 6.74 -15.13 21.67
CA GLY A 236 7.04 -14.35 22.86
C GLY A 236 7.88 -13.10 22.59
N LEU A 237 8.05 -12.68 21.34
CA LEU A 237 8.71 -11.42 21.04
C LEU A 237 7.82 -10.23 21.43
N PRO A 238 8.33 -9.28 22.23
CA PRO A 238 7.55 -8.13 22.68
C PRO A 238 7.26 -7.17 21.51
N ASP A 239 6.15 -6.45 21.61
CA ASP A 239 5.62 -5.58 20.55
C ASP A 239 6.59 -4.48 20.10
N TYR A 240 7.47 -3.98 20.95
CA TYR A 240 8.47 -2.98 20.59
C TYR A 240 9.55 -3.52 19.65
N CYS A 241 9.76 -4.84 19.61
CA CYS A 241 10.71 -5.49 18.70
C CYS A 241 10.17 -5.66 17.27
N LYS A 242 8.90 -5.32 16.99
CA LYS A 242 8.30 -5.46 15.65
C LYS A 242 9.13 -4.77 14.55
N LYS A 243 9.59 -3.54 14.80
CA LYS A 243 10.39 -2.78 13.81
C LYS A 243 11.74 -3.42 13.53
N LEU A 244 12.38 -3.98 14.56
CA LEU A 244 13.65 -4.71 14.42
C LEU A 244 13.43 -6.01 13.62
N LEU A 245 12.35 -6.73 13.91
CA LEU A 245 11.96 -7.95 13.21
C LEU A 245 11.66 -7.67 11.73
N TYR A 246 10.98 -6.56 11.41
CA TYR A 246 10.77 -6.12 10.03
C TYR A 246 12.11 -5.90 9.31
N ALA A 247 13.05 -5.17 9.91
CA ALA A 247 14.37 -4.92 9.33
C ALA A 247 15.15 -6.22 9.09
N LEU A 248 15.13 -7.14 10.05
CA LEU A 248 15.82 -8.43 9.96
C LEU A 248 15.22 -9.31 8.85
N LEU A 249 13.89 -9.43 8.78
CA LEU A 249 13.21 -10.17 7.73
C LEU A 249 13.55 -9.64 6.34
N ILE A 250 13.52 -8.32 6.17
CA ILE A 250 13.84 -7.68 4.89
C ILE A 250 15.29 -7.98 4.50
N THR A 251 16.22 -7.86 5.44
CA THR A 251 17.63 -8.17 5.19
C THR A 251 17.80 -9.61 4.73
N ILE A 252 17.18 -10.57 5.42
CA ILE A 252 17.22 -11.99 5.02
C ILE A 252 16.66 -12.18 3.61
N VAL A 253 15.48 -11.60 3.32
CA VAL A 253 14.79 -11.74 2.03
C VAL A 253 15.61 -11.14 0.88
N LEU A 254 16.29 -10.01 1.10
CA LEU A 254 17.17 -9.37 0.11
C LEU A 254 18.48 -10.15 -0.11
N VAL A 255 19.02 -10.78 0.92
CA VAL A 255 20.26 -11.54 0.85
C VAL A 255 20.10 -12.87 0.10
N ILE A 256 18.94 -13.53 0.24
CA ILE A 256 18.69 -14.83 -0.42
C ILE A 256 18.94 -14.80 -1.94
N PRO A 257 18.38 -13.89 -2.75
CA PRO A 257 18.63 -13.85 -4.19
C PRO A 257 20.08 -13.48 -4.52
N LEU A 258 20.73 -12.65 -3.71
CA LEU A 258 22.15 -12.28 -3.89
C LEU A 258 23.06 -13.48 -3.68
N VAL A 259 22.82 -14.26 -2.63
CA VAL A 259 23.58 -15.49 -2.34
C VAL A 259 23.36 -16.54 -3.44
N LYS A 260 22.10 -16.75 -3.89
CA LYS A 260 21.82 -17.66 -5.02
C LYS A 260 22.57 -17.26 -6.29
N LYS A 261 22.62 -15.95 -6.58
CA LYS A 261 23.31 -15.42 -7.76
C LYS A 261 24.84 -15.59 -7.65
N ALA A 262 25.40 -15.38 -6.47
CA ALA A 262 26.82 -15.59 -6.18
C ALA A 262 27.22 -17.07 -6.32
N ILE A 263 26.42 -17.98 -5.76
CA ILE A 263 26.65 -19.44 -5.86
C ILE A 263 26.56 -19.90 -7.32
N SER A 264 25.55 -19.43 -8.07
CA SER A 264 25.40 -19.75 -9.51
C SER A 264 26.58 -19.27 -10.35
N LYS A 265 27.08 -18.07 -10.07
CA LYS A 265 28.25 -17.50 -10.79
C LYS A 265 29.52 -18.31 -10.51
N ASN A 266 29.70 -18.76 -9.26
CA ASN A 266 30.86 -19.57 -8.86
C ASN A 266 30.79 -20.98 -9.48
N LYS A 267 29.57 -21.55 -9.62
CA LYS A 267 29.36 -22.86 -10.26
C LYS A 267 29.64 -22.82 -11.76
N ASN A 268 29.28 -21.73 -12.42
CA ASN A 268 29.57 -21.54 -13.85
C ASN A 268 31.06 -21.26 -14.11
N LYS A 269 31.74 -20.55 -13.21
CA LYS A 269 33.19 -20.37 -13.30
C LYS A 269 33.95 -21.70 -13.18
N ARG A 270 33.60 -22.54 -12.18
CA ARG A 270 34.16 -23.88 -12.02
C ARG A 270 33.91 -24.82 -13.21
N LYS A 271 32.72 -24.70 -13.87
CA LYS A 271 32.47 -25.48 -15.09
C LYS A 271 33.25 -24.97 -16.30
N GLY A 272 33.49 -23.68 -16.41
CA GLY A 272 34.38 -23.12 -17.45
C GLY A 272 35.82 -23.56 -17.30
N ASP A 273 36.33 -23.57 -16.07
CA ASP A 273 37.71 -24.03 -15.78
C ASP A 273 37.91 -25.53 -15.99
N LEU A 274 36.84 -26.35 -15.90
CA LEU A 274 36.90 -27.80 -16.15
C LEU A 274 36.75 -28.18 -17.66
N LEU A 275 36.23 -27.26 -18.50
CA LEU A 275 36.08 -27.46 -19.93
C LEU A 275 37.17 -26.78 -20.78
N GLY A 276 38.05 -26.06 -20.14
CA GLY A 276 39.20 -25.36 -20.77
C GLY A 276 40.56 -26.04 -20.56
N ASN A 277 40.59 -27.23 -19.94
CA ASN A 277 41.70 -28.20 -19.90
C ASN A 277 41.27 -29.48 -20.64
#